data_7bed9c9598fb1fd927480195f3ff5212
#
_entry.id   7bed9c9598fb1fd927480195f3ff5212
#
_cell.length_a   1.000
_cell.length_b   1.000
_cell.length_c   1.000
_cell.angle_alpha   90.00
_cell.angle_beta   90.00
_cell.angle_gamma   90.00
#
_symmetry.space_group_name_H-M   'P 1'
#
loop_
_entity.id
_entity.type
_entity.pdbx_description
1 polymer ?
#
loop_
_entity_poly.entity_id
_entity_poly.type
_entity_poly.pdbx_seq_one_letter_code
_entity_poly.pdbx_strand_id
1 'polypeptide(L)'
;MDGRCIFCMIVRGDLPAQKVHEDDRVLAFLDIHPSAPGHTLIIPKLHATRIEDMPKEHADALFEALHRIVGRIQAAVDAPSSTIGINNGPESGQEVPHVHIHVIPRFRGDRGGIIQGVTRSGYRPNQAEMHEIAERIKKLAGIA
;
A
#
# COMPACT_ATOMS: atom_id res chain seq x y z
N MET A 1 -11.24 -17.09 -1.83
CA MET A 1 -11.18 -16.22 -0.63
C MET A 1 -10.72 -17.05 0.55
N ASP A 2 -9.62 -16.69 1.17
CA ASP A 2 -9.11 -17.40 2.34
C ASP A 2 -9.96 -17.05 3.58
N GLY A 3 -10.61 -18.05 4.19
CA GLY A 3 -11.43 -17.87 5.39
C GLY A 3 -10.65 -17.37 6.60
N ARG A 4 -9.31 -17.44 6.59
CA ARG A 4 -8.43 -16.97 7.66
C ARG A 4 -7.91 -15.56 7.46
N CYS A 5 -8.13 -14.96 6.27
CA CYS A 5 -7.65 -13.63 6.00
C CYS A 5 -8.52 -12.59 6.73
N ILE A 6 -7.91 -11.84 7.65
CA ILE A 6 -8.64 -10.85 8.44
C ILE A 6 -9.23 -9.75 7.56
N PHE A 7 -8.57 -9.37 6.47
CA PHE A 7 -9.10 -8.36 5.56
C PHE A 7 -10.28 -8.89 4.75
N CYS A 8 -10.24 -10.15 4.32
CA CYS A 8 -11.41 -10.80 3.71
C CYS A 8 -12.58 -10.84 4.68
N MET A 9 -12.32 -11.07 5.97
CA MET A 9 -13.36 -11.09 6.99
C MET A 9 -13.98 -9.69 7.18
N ILE A 10 -13.17 -8.64 7.12
CA ILE A 10 -13.67 -7.26 7.15
C ILE A 10 -14.53 -6.96 5.92
N VAL A 11 -14.08 -7.38 4.74
CA VAL A 11 -14.84 -7.20 3.49
C VAL A 11 -16.22 -7.86 3.57
N ARG A 12 -16.29 -9.05 4.16
CA ARG A 12 -17.58 -9.78 4.33
C ARG A 12 -18.44 -9.23 5.46
N GLY A 13 -17.90 -8.39 6.34
CA GLY A 13 -18.60 -7.90 7.51
C GLY A 13 -18.50 -8.81 8.74
N ASP A 14 -17.64 -9.83 8.69
CA ASP A 14 -17.43 -10.76 9.82
C ASP A 14 -16.61 -10.12 10.94
N LEU A 15 -15.80 -9.12 10.60
CA LEU A 15 -15.04 -8.31 11.56
C LEU A 15 -15.37 -6.83 11.37
N PRO A 16 -15.45 -6.06 12.48
CA PRO A 16 -15.72 -4.63 12.39
C PRO A 16 -14.49 -3.85 11.88
N ALA A 17 -14.74 -2.71 11.25
CA ALA A 17 -13.70 -1.76 10.86
C ALA A 17 -14.31 -0.37 10.78
N GLN A 18 -13.48 0.66 11.02
CA GLN A 18 -13.87 2.06 10.84
C GLN A 18 -13.68 2.41 9.36
N LYS A 19 -14.71 2.18 8.57
CA LYS A 19 -14.66 2.38 7.13
C LYS A 19 -14.66 3.87 6.77
N VAL A 20 -13.81 4.25 5.83
CA VAL A 20 -13.73 5.62 5.31
C VAL A 20 -14.14 5.72 3.84
N HIS A 21 -14.11 4.61 3.11
CA HIS A 21 -14.56 4.53 1.72
C HIS A 21 -14.89 3.07 1.39
N GLU A 22 -15.93 2.89 0.59
CA GLU A 22 -16.31 1.56 0.10
C GLU A 22 -17.00 1.68 -1.26
N ASP A 23 -16.58 0.87 -2.21
CA ASP A 23 -17.27 0.67 -3.49
C ASP A 23 -17.26 -0.82 -3.85
N ASP A 24 -17.60 -1.17 -5.09
CA ASP A 24 -17.72 -2.58 -5.51
C ASP A 24 -16.40 -3.35 -5.44
N ARG A 25 -15.25 -2.66 -5.55
CA ARG A 25 -13.95 -3.31 -5.69
C ARG A 25 -12.97 -2.95 -4.60
N VAL A 26 -13.19 -1.87 -3.87
CA VAL A 26 -12.21 -1.32 -2.92
C VAL A 26 -12.88 -1.02 -1.59
N LEU A 27 -12.15 -1.26 -0.51
CA LEU A 27 -12.53 -0.89 0.84
C LEU A 27 -11.36 -0.13 1.46
N ALA A 28 -11.65 0.98 2.14
CA ALA A 28 -10.65 1.71 2.92
C ALA A 28 -11.16 1.85 4.34
N PHE A 29 -10.27 1.63 5.31
CA PHE A 29 -10.61 1.70 6.73
C PHE A 29 -9.40 2.09 7.56
N LEU A 30 -9.65 2.61 8.76
CA LEU A 30 -8.56 3.02 9.65
C LEU A 30 -7.81 1.80 10.18
N ASP A 31 -6.48 1.92 10.24
CA ASP A 31 -5.63 0.90 10.87
C ASP A 31 -5.89 0.93 12.38
N ILE A 32 -6.15 -0.24 12.97
CA ILE A 32 -6.39 -0.36 14.43
C ILE A 32 -5.10 -0.23 15.25
N HIS A 33 -3.93 -0.33 14.62
CA HIS A 33 -2.63 -0.09 15.22
C HIS A 33 -1.96 1.09 14.50
N PRO A 34 -2.54 2.30 14.58
CA PRO A 34 -2.12 3.40 13.73
C PRO A 34 -0.73 3.93 14.08
N SER A 35 0.03 4.27 13.04
CA SER A 35 1.32 4.96 13.20
C SER A 35 1.15 6.47 13.35
N ALA A 36 -0.03 6.99 12.99
CA ALA A 36 -0.38 8.40 13.11
C ALA A 36 -1.90 8.55 13.07
N PRO A 37 -2.47 9.67 13.54
CA PRO A 37 -3.88 9.94 13.35
C PRO A 37 -4.25 9.87 11.88
N GLY A 38 -5.30 9.12 11.55
CA GLY A 38 -5.76 8.97 10.18
C GLY A 38 -5.02 7.92 9.35
N HIS A 39 -4.13 7.13 9.95
CA HIS A 39 -3.47 6.01 9.26
C HIS A 39 -4.54 5.10 8.67
N THR A 40 -4.63 5.07 7.35
CA THR A 40 -5.68 4.37 6.61
C THR A 40 -5.07 3.23 5.80
N LEU A 41 -5.80 2.13 5.72
CA LEU A 41 -5.49 1.01 4.83
C LEU A 41 -6.48 1.02 3.67
N ILE A 42 -5.98 0.87 2.46
CA ILE A 42 -6.81 0.73 1.25
C ILE A 42 -6.56 -0.65 0.69
N ILE A 43 -7.61 -1.44 0.57
CA ILE A 43 -7.51 -2.83 0.13
C ILE A 43 -8.43 -3.11 -1.06
N PRO A 44 -8.04 -4.04 -1.95
CA PRO A 44 -8.98 -4.60 -2.90
C PRO A 44 -9.94 -5.53 -2.16
N LYS A 45 -11.20 -5.57 -2.57
CA LYS A 45 -12.16 -6.54 -2.02
C LYS A 45 -11.83 -7.97 -2.48
N LEU A 46 -11.26 -8.10 -3.67
CA LEU A 46 -10.74 -9.38 -4.14
C LEU A 46 -9.46 -9.72 -3.37
N HIS A 47 -9.35 -10.97 -2.92
CA HIS A 47 -8.15 -11.44 -2.22
C HIS A 47 -6.99 -11.63 -3.21
N ALA A 48 -5.89 -10.94 -2.97
CA ALA A 48 -4.62 -11.17 -3.63
C ALA A 48 -3.52 -10.83 -2.63
N THR A 49 -2.47 -11.66 -2.59
CA THR A 49 -1.37 -11.46 -1.64
C THR A 49 -0.43 -10.36 -2.10
N ARG A 50 -0.16 -10.26 -3.39
CA ARG A 50 0.79 -9.32 -4.00
C ARG A 50 0.13 -8.50 -5.10
N ILE A 51 0.69 -7.33 -5.37
CA ILE A 51 0.19 -6.43 -6.41
C ILE A 51 0.17 -7.12 -7.78
N GLU A 52 1.27 -7.82 -8.12
CA GLU A 52 1.42 -8.50 -9.41
C GLU A 52 0.42 -9.64 -9.62
N ASP A 53 -0.18 -10.15 -8.53
CA ASP A 53 -1.18 -11.22 -8.61
C ASP A 53 -2.60 -10.69 -8.83
N MET A 54 -2.79 -9.37 -8.78
CA MET A 54 -4.11 -8.76 -8.96
C MET A 54 -4.50 -8.70 -10.44
N PRO A 55 -5.76 -9.02 -10.77
CA PRO A 55 -6.27 -8.68 -12.10
C PRO A 55 -6.19 -7.16 -12.33
N LYS A 56 -5.91 -6.76 -13.57
CA LYS A 56 -5.69 -5.36 -13.92
C LYS A 56 -6.81 -4.44 -13.46
N GLU A 57 -8.07 -4.84 -13.65
CA GLU A 57 -9.23 -4.01 -13.28
C GLU A 57 -9.27 -3.73 -11.78
N HIS A 58 -8.86 -4.70 -10.97
CA HIS A 58 -8.83 -4.54 -9.52
C HIS A 58 -7.65 -3.68 -9.08
N ALA A 59 -6.50 -3.83 -9.74
CA ALA A 59 -5.34 -2.96 -9.48
C ALA A 59 -5.66 -1.52 -9.86
N ASP A 60 -6.25 -1.29 -11.03
CA ASP A 60 -6.66 0.04 -11.48
C ASP A 60 -7.62 0.69 -10.47
N ALA A 61 -8.61 -0.07 -9.99
CA ALA A 61 -9.59 0.42 -9.01
C ALA A 61 -8.92 0.79 -7.68
N LEU A 62 -7.95 0.00 -7.23
CA LEU A 62 -7.23 0.24 -5.98
C LEU A 62 -6.45 1.56 -6.02
N PHE A 63 -5.67 1.78 -7.08
CA PHE A 63 -4.87 2.99 -7.22
C PHE A 63 -5.71 4.22 -7.53
N GLU A 64 -6.83 4.07 -8.24
CA GLU A 64 -7.79 5.15 -8.42
C GLU A 64 -8.38 5.59 -7.08
N ALA A 65 -8.74 4.65 -6.20
CA ALA A 65 -9.26 4.95 -4.88
C ALA A 65 -8.22 5.72 -4.06
N LEU A 66 -6.95 5.29 -4.08
CA LEU A 66 -5.86 6.02 -3.43
C LEU A 66 -5.80 7.48 -3.91
N HIS A 67 -5.78 7.68 -5.23
CA HIS A 67 -5.73 9.03 -5.82
C HIS A 67 -6.89 9.89 -5.34
N ARG A 68 -8.08 9.31 -5.23
CA ARG A 68 -9.30 10.02 -4.88
C ARG A 68 -9.39 10.39 -3.41
N ILE A 69 -8.88 9.55 -2.50
CA ILE A 69 -9.10 9.73 -1.06
C ILE A 69 -7.90 10.26 -0.28
N VAL A 70 -6.68 10.22 -0.83
CA VAL A 70 -5.47 10.60 -0.06
C VAL A 70 -5.54 12.03 0.48
N GLY A 71 -5.95 12.97 -0.35
CA GLY A 71 -6.10 14.37 0.08
C GLY A 71 -7.17 14.56 1.15
N ARG A 72 -8.23 13.78 1.08
CA ARG A 72 -9.33 13.84 2.07
C ARG A 72 -8.88 13.28 3.42
N ILE A 73 -8.06 12.23 3.40
CA ILE A 73 -7.48 11.68 4.63
C ILE A 73 -6.60 12.73 5.31
N GLN A 74 -5.72 13.37 4.53
CA GLN A 74 -4.84 14.42 5.05
C GLN A 74 -5.66 15.58 5.63
N ALA A 75 -6.66 16.05 4.90
CA ALA A 75 -7.51 17.16 5.34
C ALA A 75 -8.26 16.83 6.62
N ALA A 76 -8.76 15.60 6.76
CA ALA A 76 -9.54 15.18 7.91
C ALA A 76 -8.78 15.25 9.24
N VAL A 77 -7.45 15.15 9.20
CA VAL A 77 -6.59 15.18 10.39
C VAL A 77 -5.63 16.36 10.40
N ASP A 78 -5.84 17.33 9.50
CA ASP A 78 -5.00 18.52 9.36
C ASP A 78 -3.52 18.17 9.11
N ALA A 79 -3.27 17.09 8.39
CA ALA A 79 -1.92 16.68 8.02
C ALA A 79 -1.46 17.40 6.75
N PRO A 80 -0.27 18.02 6.73
CA PRO A 80 0.25 18.68 5.53
C PRO A 80 0.72 17.73 4.45
N SER A 81 0.96 16.46 4.78
CA SER A 81 1.49 15.47 3.83
C SER A 81 1.22 14.04 4.32
N SER A 82 1.62 13.06 3.52
CA SER A 82 1.50 11.65 3.89
C SER A 82 2.65 10.83 3.32
N THR A 83 2.94 9.71 3.97
CA THR A 83 3.76 8.64 3.43
C THR A 83 2.82 7.54 2.94
N ILE A 84 3.02 7.09 1.72
CA ILE A 84 2.19 6.06 1.08
C ILE A 84 3.11 4.90 0.73
N GLY A 85 2.71 3.68 1.12
CA GLY A 85 3.54 2.52 0.85
C GLY A 85 2.76 1.22 0.88
N ILE A 86 3.33 0.21 0.25
CA ILE A 86 2.80 -1.15 0.22
C ILE A 86 3.95 -2.08 0.57
N ASN A 87 3.74 -2.96 1.55
CA ASN A 87 4.66 -4.05 1.81
C ASN A 87 4.25 -5.23 0.93
N ASN A 88 4.97 -5.41 -0.19
CA ASN A 88 4.61 -6.37 -1.22
C ASN A 88 5.47 -7.63 -1.09
N GLY A 89 4.98 -8.59 -0.33
CA GLY A 89 5.69 -9.83 -0.02
C GLY A 89 6.27 -9.86 1.39
N PRO A 90 6.52 -11.06 1.93
CA PRO A 90 6.94 -11.21 3.34
C PRO A 90 8.27 -10.54 3.67
N GLU A 91 9.23 -10.52 2.75
CA GLU A 91 10.56 -9.93 2.97
C GLU A 91 10.49 -8.40 3.12
N SER A 92 9.41 -7.78 2.66
CA SER A 92 9.18 -6.35 2.83
C SER A 92 8.50 -6.00 4.16
N GLY A 93 8.09 -6.99 4.94
CA GLY A 93 7.38 -6.81 6.20
C GLY A 93 5.86 -6.91 6.07
N GLN A 94 5.37 -7.53 5.01
CA GLN A 94 3.93 -7.77 4.83
C GLN A 94 3.44 -8.76 5.90
N GLU A 95 2.63 -8.27 6.83
CA GLU A 95 2.09 -9.10 7.91
C GLU A 95 0.80 -9.80 7.50
N VAL A 96 -0.11 -9.07 6.85
CA VAL A 96 -1.37 -9.64 6.35
C VAL A 96 -1.19 -9.97 4.86
N PRO A 97 -1.38 -11.26 4.47
CA PRO A 97 -1.18 -11.68 3.07
C PRO A 97 -2.38 -11.32 2.17
N HIS A 98 -2.70 -10.05 2.11
CA HIS A 98 -3.74 -9.44 1.32
C HIS A 98 -3.26 -8.03 0.99
N VAL A 99 -3.18 -7.66 -0.27
CA VAL A 99 -2.66 -6.36 -0.70
C VAL A 99 -3.32 -5.24 0.08
N HIS A 100 -2.51 -4.35 0.64
CA HIS A 100 -3.01 -3.16 1.32
C HIS A 100 -2.05 -1.99 1.18
N ILE A 101 -2.61 -0.85 0.85
CA ILE A 101 -1.86 0.41 0.78
C ILE A 101 -1.95 1.08 2.14
N HIS A 102 -0.80 1.41 2.73
CA HIS A 102 -0.75 2.27 3.91
C HIS A 102 -0.75 3.73 3.46
N VAL A 103 -1.67 4.51 3.99
CA VAL A 103 -1.63 5.97 3.90
C VAL A 103 -1.40 6.49 5.31
N ILE A 104 -0.21 7.01 5.57
CA ILE A 104 0.20 7.48 6.88
C ILE A 104 0.33 8.99 6.84
N PRO A 105 -0.61 9.74 7.46
CA PRO A 105 -0.47 11.19 7.55
C PRO A 105 0.80 11.61 8.28
N ARG A 106 1.45 12.65 7.78
CA ARG A 106 2.72 13.13 8.32
C ARG A 106 2.54 14.56 8.84
N PHE A 107 3.18 14.82 9.96
CA PHE A 107 3.07 16.10 10.68
C PHE A 107 4.46 16.69 10.91
N ARG A 108 4.52 18.02 11.00
CA ARG A 108 5.79 18.69 11.35
C ARG A 108 6.26 18.22 12.72
N GLY A 109 7.52 17.77 12.79
CA GLY A 109 8.09 17.30 14.05
C GLY A 109 7.65 15.90 14.49
N ASP A 110 7.03 15.12 13.60
CA ASP A 110 6.56 13.76 13.93
C ASP A 110 7.71 12.75 14.11
N ARG A 111 8.95 13.16 13.80
CA ARG A 111 10.17 12.34 13.91
C ARG A 111 10.16 11.09 13.04
N GLY A 112 9.24 11.02 12.09
CA GLY A 112 9.16 9.91 11.14
C GLY A 112 10.28 9.97 10.11
N GLY A 113 10.57 8.81 9.51
CA GLY A 113 11.57 8.69 8.46
C GLY A 113 10.99 8.94 7.06
N ILE A 114 11.78 8.63 6.08
CA ILE A 114 11.41 8.68 4.67
C ILE A 114 11.44 7.27 4.09
N ILE A 115 10.74 7.06 2.99
CA ILE A 115 10.57 5.73 2.42
C ILE A 115 11.90 5.09 1.98
N GLN A 116 12.87 5.90 1.57
CA GLN A 116 14.19 5.41 1.17
C GLN A 116 14.96 4.77 2.32
N GLY A 117 14.54 5.00 3.56
CA GLY A 117 15.16 4.43 4.75
C GLY A 117 14.65 3.04 5.15
N VAL A 118 13.76 2.42 4.34
CA VAL A 118 13.21 1.11 4.70
C VAL A 118 14.22 -0.03 4.58
N THR A 119 15.28 0.16 3.79
CA THR A 119 16.39 -0.78 3.72
C THR A 119 17.68 -0.13 4.24
N ARG A 120 18.60 -0.95 4.74
CA ARG A 120 19.89 -0.48 5.25
C ARG A 120 21.04 -1.23 4.58
N SER A 121 20.87 -1.59 3.30
CA SER A 121 21.82 -2.45 2.57
C SER A 121 23.16 -1.79 2.31
N GLY A 122 23.24 -0.47 2.28
CA GLY A 122 24.45 0.23 1.88
C GLY A 122 24.82 0.03 0.42
N TYR A 123 23.89 -0.41 -0.39
CA TYR A 123 24.06 -0.73 -1.80
C TYR A 123 24.58 0.47 -2.59
N ARG A 124 25.68 0.29 -3.34
CA ARG A 124 26.36 1.34 -4.12
C ARG A 124 26.73 0.79 -5.49
N PRO A 125 25.80 0.75 -6.45
CA PRO A 125 26.10 0.25 -7.79
C PRO A 125 26.92 1.24 -8.61
N ASN A 126 27.66 0.74 -9.60
CA ASN A 126 28.23 1.59 -10.64
C ASN A 126 27.24 1.73 -11.82
N GLN A 127 27.59 2.58 -12.77
CA GLN A 127 26.71 2.86 -13.92
C GLN A 127 26.47 1.63 -14.79
N ALA A 128 27.49 0.77 -14.97
CA ALA A 128 27.37 -0.43 -15.77
C ALA A 128 26.38 -1.44 -15.16
N GLU A 129 26.47 -1.63 -13.84
CA GLU A 129 25.53 -2.49 -13.11
C GLU A 129 24.09 -1.96 -13.22
N MET A 130 23.91 -0.66 -13.08
CA MET A 130 22.59 -0.03 -13.19
C MET A 130 22.01 -0.21 -14.60
N HIS A 131 22.85 -0.02 -15.63
CA HIS A 131 22.44 -0.21 -17.03
C HIS A 131 21.98 -1.64 -17.27
N GLU A 132 22.77 -2.61 -16.81
CA GLU A 132 22.44 -4.03 -16.96
C GLU A 132 21.10 -4.38 -16.31
N ILE A 133 20.88 -3.89 -15.08
CA ILE A 133 19.60 -4.12 -14.38
C ILE A 133 18.44 -3.49 -15.14
N ALA A 134 18.60 -2.25 -15.61
CA ALA A 134 17.57 -1.56 -16.38
C ALA A 134 17.20 -2.33 -17.65
N GLU A 135 18.18 -2.83 -18.38
CA GLU A 135 17.93 -3.62 -19.60
C GLU A 135 17.21 -4.93 -19.30
N ARG A 136 17.56 -5.59 -18.19
CA ARG A 136 16.87 -6.83 -17.76
C ARG A 136 15.41 -6.56 -17.40
N ILE A 137 15.15 -5.47 -16.69
CA ILE A 137 13.76 -5.09 -16.34
C ILE A 137 12.95 -4.80 -17.60
N LYS A 138 13.50 -4.03 -18.54
CA LYS A 138 12.83 -3.75 -19.82
C LYS A 138 12.48 -5.01 -20.58
N LYS A 139 13.42 -5.93 -20.66
CA LYS A 139 13.23 -7.21 -21.35
C LYS A 139 12.11 -8.03 -20.73
N LEU A 140 12.10 -8.14 -19.40
CA LEU A 140 11.06 -8.88 -18.66
C LEU A 140 9.70 -8.22 -18.74
N ALA A 141 9.66 -6.88 -18.79
CA ALA A 141 8.43 -6.11 -18.91
C ALA A 141 7.90 -6.05 -20.36
N GLY A 142 8.64 -6.56 -21.33
CA GLY A 142 8.27 -6.48 -22.74
C GLY A 142 8.45 -5.08 -23.35
N ILE A 143 9.29 -4.26 -22.72
CA ILE A 143 9.60 -2.91 -23.20
C ILE A 143 10.92 -2.96 -23.97
N ALA A 144 10.88 -2.53 -25.22
CA ALA A 144 12.07 -2.50 -26.08
C ALA A 144 12.99 -1.32 -25.74
#